data_75b5d9d2862bb3f8c6b88c71fcd8b59a
#
_entry.id   75b5d9d2862bb3f8c6b88c71fcd8b59a
#
_cell.length_a   1.000
_cell.length_b   1.000
_cell.length_c   1.000
_cell.angle_alpha   90.00
_cell.angle_beta   90.00
_cell.angle_gamma   90.00
#
_symmetry.space_group_name_H-M   'P 1'
#
loop_
_entity.id
_entity.type
_entity.pdbx_description
1 polymer ?
#
loop_
_entity_poly.entity_id
_entity_poly.type
_entity_poly.pdbx_seq_one_letter_code
_entity_poly.pdbx_strand_id
1 'polypeptide(L)'
;ADVAYYRDDNPTMTDREYDLLVDELKELETTTGLILSGSPTQTVPGEILKELMPVRHTKPMLSADKTKSVDEMLRFANGRPVVLSWKLDGLTIVLRYEGGEFKQAITRGREGIIGEDVTHTVRTFMNVPMCIPCTDKYEVRGEGVISWAHFEKINLSLSEPYSHPRNLAAGSVRMLDARESGKRYLEFFAFDLISDSIEEQSKTAQLQFLAENGFDVVPYVYTDAHDADELRKLIADFKPAEYGYPVDGVIMEYDNLVYGRSLGATGHHENRLMALKWEDELYETECTGLDVA
;
A
#
# COMPACT_ATOMS: atom_id res chain seq x y z
N ALA A 1 -20.48 10.48 -7.90
CA ALA A 1 -21.53 10.64 -6.90
C ALA A 1 -21.05 10.11 -5.55
N ASP A 2 -20.65 8.83 -5.43
CA ASP A 2 -20.26 8.17 -4.18
C ASP A 2 -19.15 8.92 -3.44
N VAL A 3 -18.09 9.31 -4.15
CA VAL A 3 -16.97 10.07 -3.59
C VAL A 3 -17.46 11.40 -3.00
N ALA A 4 -18.27 12.13 -3.73
CA ALA A 4 -18.82 13.43 -3.30
C ALA A 4 -19.77 13.26 -2.10
N TYR A 5 -20.55 12.16 -2.07
CA TYR A 5 -21.55 11.91 -1.03
C TYR A 5 -20.92 11.35 0.24
N TYR A 6 -20.15 10.24 0.14
CA TYR A 6 -19.64 9.51 1.29
C TYR A 6 -18.29 10.01 1.82
N ARG A 7 -17.50 10.68 0.97
CA ARG A 7 -16.15 11.11 1.33
C ARG A 7 -16.00 12.62 1.49
N ASP A 8 -16.51 13.37 0.50
CA ASP A 8 -16.22 14.81 0.43
C ASP A 8 -17.28 15.63 1.18
N ASP A 9 -18.33 14.99 1.72
CA ASP A 9 -19.48 15.62 2.39
C ASP A 9 -20.06 16.80 1.57
N ASN A 10 -19.98 16.68 0.25
CA ASN A 10 -20.42 17.66 -0.73
C ASN A 10 -21.22 16.96 -1.85
N PRO A 11 -22.45 16.50 -1.57
CA PRO A 11 -23.26 15.74 -2.50
C PRO A 11 -23.61 16.56 -3.74
N THR A 12 -23.39 15.97 -4.92
CA THR A 12 -23.72 16.58 -6.23
C THR A 12 -25.18 16.33 -6.62
N MET A 13 -25.91 15.53 -5.83
CA MET A 13 -27.32 15.18 -6.03
C MET A 13 -27.97 14.93 -4.67
N THR A 14 -29.30 14.90 -4.61
CA THR A 14 -30.03 14.59 -3.39
C THR A 14 -29.95 13.09 -3.07
N ASP A 15 -30.15 12.71 -1.79
CA ASP A 15 -30.19 11.31 -1.33
C ASP A 15 -31.17 10.48 -2.17
N ARG A 16 -32.34 11.04 -2.44
CA ARG A 16 -33.37 10.39 -3.24
C ARG A 16 -32.94 10.12 -4.68
N GLU A 17 -32.24 11.07 -5.30
CA GLU A 17 -31.70 10.90 -6.66
C GLU A 17 -30.61 9.84 -6.68
N TYR A 18 -29.75 9.84 -5.67
CA TYR A 18 -28.71 8.82 -5.50
C TYR A 18 -29.31 7.43 -5.33
N ASP A 19 -30.28 7.26 -4.41
CA ASP A 19 -30.95 5.97 -4.16
C ASP A 19 -31.61 5.41 -5.44
N LEU A 20 -32.30 6.28 -6.20
CA LEU A 20 -32.94 5.86 -7.45
C LEU A 20 -31.91 5.36 -8.49
N LEU A 21 -30.76 6.01 -8.60
CA LEU A 21 -29.70 5.58 -9.53
C LEU A 21 -29.07 4.26 -9.08
N VAL A 22 -28.88 4.07 -7.78
CA VAL A 22 -28.35 2.80 -7.23
C VAL A 22 -29.33 1.65 -7.45
N ASP A 23 -30.63 1.89 -7.28
CA ASP A 23 -31.65 0.88 -7.49
C ASP A 23 -31.80 0.52 -8.98
N GLU A 24 -31.75 1.51 -9.90
CA GLU A 24 -31.72 1.28 -11.35
C GLU A 24 -30.47 0.46 -11.74
N LEU A 25 -29.31 0.78 -11.18
CA LEU A 25 -28.07 0.02 -11.43
C LEU A 25 -28.18 -1.42 -10.96
N LYS A 26 -28.75 -1.68 -9.76
CA LYS A 26 -29.00 -3.04 -9.25
C LYS A 26 -29.93 -3.83 -10.18
N GLU A 27 -30.96 -3.18 -10.70
CA GLU A 27 -31.91 -3.81 -11.64
C GLU A 27 -31.21 -4.15 -12.95
N LEU A 28 -30.37 -3.26 -13.49
CA LEU A 28 -29.56 -3.50 -14.69
C LEU A 28 -28.58 -4.64 -14.48
N GLU A 29 -27.86 -4.65 -13.37
CA GLU A 29 -26.92 -5.72 -13.01
C GLU A 29 -27.64 -7.08 -12.88
N THR A 30 -28.81 -7.10 -12.26
CA THR A 30 -29.62 -8.31 -12.16
C THR A 30 -30.12 -8.81 -13.50
N THR A 31 -30.53 -7.89 -14.38
CA THR A 31 -31.10 -8.22 -15.70
C THR A 31 -30.03 -8.68 -16.68
N THR A 32 -28.86 -8.05 -16.66
CA THR A 32 -27.74 -8.35 -17.55
C THR A 32 -26.84 -9.47 -17.07
N GLY A 33 -26.85 -9.74 -15.77
CA GLY A 33 -25.88 -10.63 -15.10
C GLY A 33 -24.46 -10.06 -15.07
N LEU A 34 -24.28 -8.80 -15.46
CA LEU A 34 -22.97 -8.14 -15.53
C LEU A 34 -22.81 -7.18 -14.35
N ILE A 35 -21.93 -7.52 -13.42
CA ILE A 35 -21.55 -6.67 -12.29
C ILE A 35 -20.11 -6.23 -12.48
N LEU A 36 -19.90 -4.93 -12.65
CA LEU A 36 -18.55 -4.36 -12.75
C LEU A 36 -17.91 -4.27 -11.36
N SER A 37 -16.62 -4.56 -11.27
CA SER A 37 -15.87 -4.52 -9.99
C SER A 37 -15.86 -3.14 -9.32
N GLY A 38 -15.97 -2.07 -10.11
CA GLY A 38 -16.11 -0.68 -9.64
C GLY A 38 -17.55 -0.22 -9.46
N SER A 39 -18.55 -1.12 -9.55
CA SER A 39 -19.95 -0.73 -9.38
C SER A 39 -20.21 -0.18 -7.98
N PRO A 40 -20.92 0.95 -7.84
CA PRO A 40 -21.38 1.46 -6.54
C PRO A 40 -22.16 0.43 -5.73
N THR A 41 -22.86 -0.50 -6.40
CA THR A 41 -23.59 -1.58 -5.73
C THR A 41 -22.67 -2.57 -5.02
N GLN A 42 -21.38 -2.60 -5.38
CA GLN A 42 -20.33 -3.42 -4.79
C GLN A 42 -19.40 -2.61 -3.86
N THR A 43 -19.39 -1.29 -4.00
CA THR A 43 -18.48 -0.39 -3.25
C THR A 43 -19.14 0.17 -2.00
N VAL A 44 -20.47 0.28 -1.97
CA VAL A 44 -21.22 0.68 -0.77
C VAL A 44 -21.66 -0.60 -0.05
N PRO A 45 -20.96 -1.03 0.99
CA PRO A 45 -21.35 -2.23 1.73
C PRO A 45 -22.68 -2.00 2.41
N GLY A 46 -23.66 -2.80 2.04
CA GLY A 46 -24.96 -2.82 2.75
C GLY A 46 -24.84 -3.46 4.13
N GLU A 47 -23.83 -4.28 4.36
CA GLU A 47 -23.62 -5.01 5.60
C GLU A 47 -22.27 -4.72 6.23
N ILE A 48 -22.29 -4.47 7.55
CA ILE A 48 -21.08 -4.45 8.37
C ILE A 48 -20.61 -5.90 8.53
N LEU A 49 -19.35 -6.17 8.19
CA LEU A 49 -18.78 -7.50 8.38
C LEU A 49 -18.76 -7.87 9.88
N LYS A 50 -18.86 -9.16 10.18
CA LYS A 50 -18.71 -9.65 11.56
C LYS A 50 -17.26 -9.86 11.95
N GLU A 51 -16.43 -10.27 10.98
CA GLU A 51 -15.01 -10.55 11.15
C GLU A 51 -14.29 -10.47 9.81
N LEU A 52 -12.97 -10.31 9.85
CA LEU A 52 -12.11 -10.38 8.67
C LEU A 52 -11.69 -11.83 8.43
N MET A 53 -11.85 -12.32 7.21
CA MET A 53 -11.51 -13.68 6.85
C MET A 53 -10.00 -13.85 6.63
N PRO A 54 -9.37 -14.91 7.17
CA PRO A 54 -7.97 -15.20 6.89
C PRO A 54 -7.79 -15.70 5.45
N VAL A 55 -6.76 -15.18 4.76
CA VAL A 55 -6.41 -15.56 3.39
C VAL A 55 -4.92 -15.86 3.30
N ARG A 56 -4.58 -16.98 2.65
CA ARG A 56 -3.19 -17.35 2.41
C ARG A 56 -2.62 -16.63 1.20
N HIS A 57 -1.40 -16.11 1.32
CA HIS A 57 -0.66 -15.49 0.22
C HIS A 57 -0.18 -16.55 -0.78
N THR A 58 -0.16 -16.19 -2.07
CA THR A 58 0.37 -17.03 -3.15
C THR A 58 1.88 -17.25 -2.98
N LYS A 59 2.60 -16.18 -2.64
CA LYS A 59 4.03 -16.22 -2.29
C LYS A 59 4.24 -15.51 -0.95
N PRO A 60 5.07 -16.05 -0.05
CA PRO A 60 5.35 -15.39 1.23
C PRO A 60 5.83 -13.94 1.05
N MET A 61 5.43 -13.06 1.97
CA MET A 61 5.85 -11.66 1.99
C MET A 61 6.97 -11.48 3.00
N LEU A 62 8.20 -11.69 2.56
CA LEU A 62 9.38 -11.50 3.39
C LEU A 62 9.68 -10.01 3.61
N SER A 63 10.48 -9.70 4.62
CA SER A 63 10.93 -8.35 4.92
C SER A 63 12.17 -8.00 4.10
N ALA A 64 12.52 -6.70 4.07
CA ALA A 64 13.85 -6.24 3.73
C ALA A 64 14.81 -6.49 4.90
N ASP A 65 16.07 -6.79 4.63
CA ASP A 65 17.12 -6.64 5.61
C ASP A 65 17.28 -5.15 5.98
N LYS A 66 17.72 -4.86 7.21
CA LYS A 66 17.70 -3.49 7.75
C LYS A 66 19.09 -3.07 8.18
N THR A 67 19.47 -1.85 7.78
CA THR A 67 20.68 -1.20 8.24
C THR A 67 20.42 0.24 8.66
N LYS A 68 21.32 0.81 9.49
CA LYS A 68 21.40 2.25 9.76
C LYS A 68 22.65 2.86 9.09
N SER A 69 23.40 2.07 8.33
CA SER A 69 24.68 2.46 7.73
C SER A 69 24.57 2.64 6.22
N VAL A 70 24.83 3.85 5.75
CA VAL A 70 24.96 4.13 4.32
C VAL A 70 26.10 3.31 3.69
N ASP A 71 27.19 3.06 4.43
CA ASP A 71 28.30 2.24 3.94
C ASP A 71 27.90 0.76 3.74
N GLU A 72 26.91 0.25 4.49
CA GLU A 72 26.34 -1.08 4.23
C GLU A 72 25.48 -1.08 2.97
N MET A 73 24.70 -0.04 2.73
CA MET A 73 23.97 0.14 1.46
C MET A 73 24.93 0.16 0.25
N LEU A 74 26.06 0.84 0.36
CA LEU A 74 27.09 0.87 -0.69
C LEU A 74 27.69 -0.52 -0.94
N ARG A 75 28.00 -1.25 0.14
CA ARG A 75 28.48 -2.63 0.02
C ARG A 75 27.44 -3.56 -0.59
N PHE A 76 26.18 -3.39 -0.23
CA PHE A 76 25.06 -4.11 -0.82
C PHE A 76 24.95 -3.84 -2.31
N ALA A 77 24.93 -2.58 -2.74
CA ALA A 77 24.88 -2.21 -4.17
C ALA A 77 26.02 -2.84 -4.97
N ASN A 78 27.23 -2.88 -4.41
CA ASN A 78 28.41 -3.53 -4.98
C ASN A 78 28.65 -3.15 -6.45
N GLY A 79 28.47 -1.86 -6.79
CA GLY A 79 28.63 -1.31 -8.14
C GLY A 79 27.62 -1.81 -9.17
N ARG A 80 26.48 -2.34 -8.73
CA ARG A 80 25.36 -2.78 -9.60
C ARG A 80 24.26 -1.72 -9.64
N PRO A 81 23.53 -1.64 -10.77
CA PRO A 81 22.36 -0.79 -10.86
C PRO A 81 21.34 -1.12 -9.77
N VAL A 82 20.85 -0.09 -9.10
CA VAL A 82 19.86 -0.18 -8.03
C VAL A 82 18.76 0.86 -8.20
N VAL A 83 17.63 0.58 -7.60
CA VAL A 83 16.50 1.50 -7.44
C VAL A 83 16.42 1.86 -5.96
N LEU A 84 16.43 3.16 -5.69
CA LEU A 84 16.14 3.73 -4.37
C LEU A 84 14.69 4.19 -4.34
N SER A 85 13.94 3.81 -3.32
CA SER A 85 12.57 4.26 -3.15
C SER A 85 12.26 4.59 -1.69
N TRP A 86 11.22 5.41 -1.46
CA TRP A 86 10.73 5.65 -0.12
C TRP A 86 10.27 4.35 0.54
N LYS A 87 10.66 4.16 1.79
CA LYS A 87 10.06 3.16 2.66
C LYS A 87 8.86 3.78 3.36
N LEU A 88 7.70 3.68 2.73
CA LEU A 88 6.46 4.19 3.30
C LEU A 88 6.13 3.45 4.61
N ASP A 89 5.53 4.17 5.55
CA ASP A 89 5.17 3.64 6.86
C ASP A 89 3.66 3.61 7.06
N GLY A 90 3.05 2.53 6.63
CA GLY A 90 1.63 2.28 6.66
C GLY A 90 1.28 0.83 6.97
N LEU A 91 0.42 0.23 6.18
CA LEU A 91 0.08 -1.19 6.22
C LEU A 91 0.28 -1.82 4.85
N THR A 92 1.15 -2.83 4.77
CA THR A 92 1.39 -3.56 3.53
C THR A 92 0.16 -4.37 3.11
N ILE A 93 -0.28 -4.19 1.87
CA ILE A 93 -1.46 -4.81 1.26
C ILE A 93 -1.06 -5.47 -0.06
N VAL A 94 -1.68 -6.59 -0.36
CA VAL A 94 -1.64 -7.27 -1.66
C VAL A 94 -2.97 -7.08 -2.36
N LEU A 95 -2.95 -6.58 -3.57
CA LEU A 95 -4.11 -6.46 -4.45
C LEU A 95 -4.03 -7.56 -5.52
N ARG A 96 -5.13 -8.28 -5.72
CA ARG A 96 -5.25 -9.32 -6.75
C ARG A 96 -6.12 -8.84 -7.89
N TYR A 97 -5.61 -9.00 -9.10
CA TYR A 97 -6.31 -8.69 -10.35
C TYR A 97 -6.41 -9.93 -11.23
N GLU A 98 -7.51 -10.05 -11.95
CA GLU A 98 -7.77 -11.10 -12.93
C GLU A 98 -8.81 -10.62 -13.94
N GLY A 99 -8.53 -10.79 -15.25
CA GLY A 99 -9.40 -10.33 -16.33
C GLY A 99 -9.52 -8.80 -16.40
N GLY A 100 -8.51 -8.06 -15.94
CA GLY A 100 -8.53 -6.59 -15.90
C GLY A 100 -9.32 -6.00 -14.73
N GLU A 101 -9.78 -6.81 -13.78
CA GLU A 101 -10.60 -6.38 -12.67
C GLU A 101 -9.95 -6.64 -11.31
N PHE A 102 -10.16 -5.70 -10.38
CA PHE A 102 -9.81 -5.89 -8.99
C PHE A 102 -10.70 -6.96 -8.34
N LYS A 103 -10.08 -8.01 -7.80
CA LYS A 103 -10.78 -9.15 -7.22
C LYS A 103 -10.70 -9.20 -5.70
N GLN A 104 -9.52 -8.97 -5.12
CA GLN A 104 -9.31 -9.15 -3.69
C GLN A 104 -8.16 -8.29 -3.17
N ALA A 105 -8.26 -7.85 -1.92
CA ALA A 105 -7.17 -7.24 -1.16
C ALA A 105 -6.92 -8.00 0.13
N ILE A 106 -5.64 -8.18 0.49
CA ILE A 106 -5.22 -8.98 1.62
C ILE A 106 -4.12 -8.22 2.38
N THR A 107 -4.23 -8.07 3.70
CA THR A 107 -3.13 -7.55 4.51
C THR A 107 -1.94 -8.51 4.49
N ARG A 108 -0.72 -8.01 4.70
CA ARG A 108 0.47 -8.87 4.78
C ARG A 108 0.33 -9.94 5.86
N GLY A 109 -0.31 -9.61 6.98
CA GLY A 109 -0.33 -10.46 8.16
C GLY A 109 1.01 -10.50 8.90
N ARG A 110 1.02 -11.14 10.06
CA ARG A 110 2.16 -11.10 11.00
C ARG A 110 3.42 -11.77 10.44
N GLU A 111 3.27 -12.90 9.77
CA GLU A 111 4.38 -13.72 9.25
C GLU A 111 4.51 -13.63 7.72
N GLY A 112 3.67 -12.84 7.05
CA GLY A 112 3.66 -12.72 5.60
C GLY A 112 3.16 -13.99 4.87
N ILE A 113 2.52 -14.93 5.57
CA ILE A 113 2.00 -16.18 5.02
C ILE A 113 0.47 -16.16 4.94
N ILE A 114 -0.18 -15.65 5.99
CA ILE A 114 -1.63 -15.50 6.08
C ILE A 114 -1.92 -14.05 6.48
N GLY A 115 -2.75 -13.39 5.68
CA GLY A 115 -3.29 -12.07 5.95
C GLY A 115 -4.79 -12.11 6.18
N GLU A 116 -5.40 -10.96 6.30
CA GLU A 116 -6.84 -10.79 6.43
C GLU A 116 -7.42 -10.20 5.13
N ASP A 117 -8.57 -10.68 4.71
CA ASP A 117 -9.32 -10.11 3.59
C ASP A 117 -9.84 -8.72 3.97
N VAL A 118 -9.36 -7.71 3.26
CA VAL A 118 -9.73 -6.30 3.44
C VAL A 118 -10.28 -5.70 2.14
N THR A 119 -10.80 -6.53 1.27
CA THR A 119 -11.33 -6.14 -0.04
C THR A 119 -12.37 -5.03 0.07
N HIS A 120 -13.27 -5.13 1.04
CA HIS A 120 -14.36 -4.16 1.27
C HIS A 120 -13.83 -2.76 1.60
N THR A 121 -12.79 -2.64 2.44
CA THR A 121 -12.21 -1.34 2.78
C THR A 121 -11.32 -0.79 1.67
N VAL A 122 -10.54 -1.65 0.99
CA VAL A 122 -9.66 -1.23 -0.11
C VAL A 122 -10.46 -0.66 -1.29
N ARG A 123 -11.69 -1.10 -1.52
CA ARG A 123 -12.60 -0.50 -2.50
C ARG A 123 -12.92 0.97 -2.22
N THR A 124 -12.72 1.44 -1.00
CA THR A 124 -12.91 2.85 -0.60
C THR A 124 -11.63 3.70 -0.70
N PHE A 125 -10.50 3.11 -1.08
CA PHE A 125 -9.25 3.85 -1.23
C PHE A 125 -9.35 4.87 -2.35
N MET A 126 -8.60 5.96 -2.21
CA MET A 126 -8.69 7.09 -3.13
C MET A 126 -8.16 6.79 -4.53
N ASN A 127 -7.19 5.88 -4.64
CA ASN A 127 -6.37 5.68 -5.84
C ASN A 127 -6.19 4.22 -6.26
N VAL A 128 -6.93 3.27 -5.70
CA VAL A 128 -6.87 1.87 -6.14
C VAL A 128 -7.75 1.71 -7.40
N PRO A 129 -7.17 1.35 -8.56
CA PRO A 129 -7.95 1.15 -9.77
C PRO A 129 -8.81 -0.11 -9.67
N MET A 130 -10.11 0.01 -9.88
CA MET A 130 -11.03 -1.14 -9.88
C MET A 130 -10.96 -1.93 -11.20
N CYS A 131 -10.61 -1.26 -12.30
CA CYS A 131 -10.36 -1.85 -13.61
C CYS A 131 -9.03 -1.34 -14.16
N ILE A 132 -8.31 -2.22 -14.83
CA ILE A 132 -6.97 -1.97 -15.37
C ILE A 132 -6.87 -2.52 -16.80
N PRO A 133 -5.97 -1.97 -17.66
CA PRO A 133 -5.80 -2.43 -19.03
C PRO A 133 -5.32 -3.89 -19.17
N CYS A 134 -4.41 -4.33 -18.29
CA CYS A 134 -3.87 -5.67 -18.32
C CYS A 134 -4.88 -6.71 -17.83
N THR A 135 -5.17 -7.71 -18.67
CA THR A 135 -6.15 -8.78 -18.36
C THR A 135 -5.53 -10.02 -17.73
N ASP A 136 -4.21 -10.09 -17.65
CA ASP A 136 -3.51 -11.20 -16.99
C ASP A 136 -3.82 -11.26 -15.50
N LYS A 137 -3.57 -12.42 -14.92
CA LYS A 137 -3.67 -12.62 -13.47
C LYS A 137 -2.37 -12.21 -12.80
N TYR A 138 -2.44 -11.29 -11.84
CA TYR A 138 -1.29 -10.87 -11.05
C TYR A 138 -1.67 -10.27 -9.70
N GLU A 139 -0.67 -10.19 -8.83
CA GLU A 139 -0.75 -9.53 -7.53
C GLU A 139 0.13 -8.28 -7.53
N VAL A 140 -0.41 -7.18 -7.01
CA VAL A 140 0.33 -5.94 -6.75
C VAL A 140 0.55 -5.81 -5.26
N ARG A 141 1.81 -5.67 -4.85
CA ARG A 141 2.16 -5.37 -3.45
C ARG A 141 2.41 -3.88 -3.30
N GLY A 142 1.89 -3.31 -2.24
CA GLY A 142 2.04 -1.89 -1.96
C GLY A 142 1.77 -1.56 -0.51
N GLU A 143 1.87 -0.29 -0.21
CA GLU A 143 1.63 0.22 1.14
C GLU A 143 0.37 1.08 1.15
N GLY A 144 -0.57 0.73 2.03
CA GLY A 144 -1.73 1.56 2.34
C GLY A 144 -1.36 2.61 3.38
N VAL A 145 -1.51 3.87 3.05
CA VAL A 145 -1.06 5.01 3.86
C VAL A 145 -2.13 6.08 4.01
N ILE A 146 -1.94 6.95 4.97
CA ILE A 146 -2.67 8.21 5.13
C ILE A 146 -1.64 9.34 5.14
N SER A 147 -1.86 10.40 4.33
CA SER A 147 -0.98 11.56 4.33
C SER A 147 -1.00 12.31 5.67
N TRP A 148 0.08 13.03 5.99
CA TRP A 148 0.14 13.85 7.20
C TRP A 148 -1.02 14.84 7.28
N ALA A 149 -1.38 15.47 6.16
CA ALA A 149 -2.48 16.43 6.11
C ALA A 149 -3.84 15.79 6.44
N HIS A 150 -4.12 14.60 5.91
CA HIS A 150 -5.36 13.87 6.24
C HIS A 150 -5.34 13.33 7.66
N PHE A 151 -4.18 12.86 8.14
CA PHE A 151 -4.02 12.43 9.53
C PHE A 151 -4.37 13.53 10.52
N GLU A 152 -3.83 14.74 10.35
CA GLU A 152 -4.13 15.88 11.21
C GLU A 152 -5.61 16.21 11.19
N LYS A 153 -6.22 16.30 9.99
CA LYS A 153 -7.64 16.57 9.81
C LYS A 153 -8.52 15.54 10.53
N ILE A 154 -8.22 14.26 10.38
CA ILE A 154 -8.98 13.16 10.99
C ILE A 154 -8.84 13.20 12.51
N ASN A 155 -7.61 13.34 13.02
CA ASN A 155 -7.34 13.36 14.45
C ASN A 155 -8.07 14.48 15.20
N LEU A 156 -8.28 15.63 14.58
CA LEU A 156 -9.08 16.74 15.16
C LEU A 156 -10.53 16.32 15.46
N SER A 157 -11.07 15.33 14.76
CA SER A 157 -12.46 14.86 14.91
C SER A 157 -12.60 13.66 15.84
N LEU A 158 -11.50 13.03 16.28
CA LEU A 158 -11.51 11.85 17.10
C LEU A 158 -11.47 12.19 18.59
N SER A 159 -12.26 11.45 19.39
CA SER A 159 -12.22 11.52 20.86
C SER A 159 -10.90 11.00 21.43
N GLU A 160 -10.32 10.01 20.77
CA GLU A 160 -9.02 9.42 21.09
C GLU A 160 -8.11 9.52 19.86
N PRO A 161 -7.28 10.57 19.76
CA PRO A 161 -6.38 10.76 18.64
C PRO A 161 -5.31 9.66 18.56
N TYR A 162 -4.98 9.27 17.33
CA TYR A 162 -3.85 8.37 17.09
C TYR A 162 -2.52 9.13 17.23
N SER A 163 -1.49 8.44 17.68
CA SER A 163 -0.13 9.00 17.83
C SER A 163 0.63 9.11 16.50
N HIS A 164 0.27 8.30 15.49
CA HIS A 164 1.00 8.24 14.22
C HIS A 164 0.08 7.82 13.07
N PRO A 165 0.27 8.34 11.83
CA PRO A 165 -0.54 7.97 10.66
C PRO A 165 -0.56 6.46 10.36
N ARG A 166 0.55 5.76 10.59
CA ARG A 166 0.61 4.30 10.45
C ARG A 166 -0.44 3.57 11.28
N ASN A 167 -0.61 3.96 12.54
CA ASN A 167 -1.57 3.31 13.43
C ASN A 167 -3.00 3.59 12.98
N LEU A 168 -3.27 4.82 12.53
CA LEU A 168 -4.56 5.19 11.95
C LEU A 168 -4.82 4.40 10.65
N ALA A 169 -3.85 4.30 9.74
CA ALA A 169 -3.97 3.53 8.50
C ALA A 169 -4.26 2.06 8.80
N ALA A 170 -3.46 1.41 9.66
CA ALA A 170 -3.64 0.01 10.01
C ALA A 170 -5.01 -0.28 10.66
N GLY A 171 -5.47 0.61 11.54
CA GLY A 171 -6.81 0.51 12.14
C GLY A 171 -7.91 0.70 11.10
N SER A 172 -7.77 1.67 10.21
CA SER A 172 -8.78 2.02 9.20
C SER A 172 -8.93 0.93 8.13
N VAL A 173 -7.84 0.33 7.67
CA VAL A 173 -7.88 -0.80 6.70
C VAL A 173 -8.61 -2.00 7.27
N ARG A 174 -8.52 -2.23 8.57
CA ARG A 174 -9.11 -3.40 9.26
C ARG A 174 -10.51 -3.12 9.83
N MET A 175 -11.11 -1.98 9.53
CA MET A 175 -12.49 -1.68 9.93
C MET A 175 -13.45 -2.66 9.28
N LEU A 176 -14.47 -3.09 10.03
CA LEU A 176 -15.52 -3.98 9.54
C LEU A 176 -16.59 -3.22 8.73
N ASP A 177 -16.72 -1.93 8.97
CA ASP A 177 -17.58 -1.02 8.19
C ASP A 177 -16.73 -0.22 7.21
N ALA A 178 -16.86 -0.52 5.92
CA ALA A 178 -16.11 0.16 4.86
C ALA A 178 -16.50 1.64 4.70
N ARG A 179 -17.70 2.03 5.08
CA ARG A 179 -18.15 3.44 5.03
C ARG A 179 -17.34 4.29 6.00
N GLU A 180 -17.05 3.77 7.19
CA GLU A 180 -16.19 4.45 8.15
C GLU A 180 -14.72 4.47 7.70
N SER A 181 -14.26 3.39 7.06
CA SER A 181 -12.92 3.37 6.43
C SER A 181 -12.80 4.40 5.31
N GLY A 182 -13.83 4.55 4.48
CA GLY A 182 -13.85 5.51 3.36
C GLY A 182 -13.64 6.97 3.79
N LYS A 183 -14.03 7.33 5.02
CA LYS A 183 -13.80 8.67 5.59
C LYS A 183 -12.34 8.90 6.04
N ARG A 184 -11.46 7.94 5.88
CA ARG A 184 -10.06 7.98 6.35
C ARG A 184 -9.06 8.37 5.27
N TYR A 185 -9.50 8.59 4.02
CA TYR A 185 -8.66 9.05 2.91
C TYR A 185 -7.42 8.17 2.69
N LEU A 186 -7.61 6.84 2.75
CA LEU A 186 -6.55 5.88 2.50
C LEU A 186 -6.10 5.92 1.04
N GLU A 187 -4.79 5.85 0.84
CA GLU A 187 -4.14 5.77 -0.47
C GLU A 187 -3.21 4.55 -0.51
N PHE A 188 -3.00 4.01 -1.71
CA PHE A 188 -2.16 2.85 -1.94
C PHE A 188 -1.02 3.21 -2.89
N PHE A 189 0.21 2.90 -2.52
CA PHE A 189 1.37 3.06 -3.37
C PHE A 189 1.99 1.69 -3.68
N ALA A 190 1.96 1.32 -4.94
CA ALA A 190 2.51 0.05 -5.42
C ALA A 190 4.04 0.06 -5.39
N PHE A 191 4.64 -1.05 -4.97
CA PHE A 191 6.10 -1.21 -4.97
C PHE A 191 6.57 -2.54 -5.55
N ASP A 192 5.72 -3.56 -5.73
CA ASP A 192 6.14 -4.85 -6.29
C ASP A 192 5.00 -5.51 -7.07
N LEU A 193 5.36 -6.33 -8.06
CA LEU A 193 4.47 -7.10 -8.91
C LEU A 193 4.81 -8.58 -8.83
N ILE A 194 3.83 -9.42 -8.59
CA ILE A 194 3.95 -10.88 -8.60
C ILE A 194 3.03 -11.44 -9.67
N SER A 195 3.60 -12.06 -10.68
CA SER A 195 2.87 -12.74 -11.75
C SER A 195 3.64 -13.99 -12.21
N ASP A 196 2.91 -14.92 -12.78
CA ASP A 196 3.51 -16.08 -13.46
C ASP A 196 3.49 -15.88 -14.99
N SER A 197 2.73 -14.89 -15.52
CA SER A 197 2.62 -14.56 -16.94
C SER A 197 3.36 -13.28 -17.34
N ILE A 198 3.56 -12.35 -16.41
CA ILE A 198 4.24 -11.08 -16.64
C ILE A 198 5.64 -11.19 -16.02
N GLU A 199 6.67 -11.20 -16.86
CA GLU A 199 8.05 -11.35 -16.42
C GLU A 199 8.88 -10.12 -16.76
N GLU A 200 8.84 -9.13 -15.86
CA GLU A 200 9.72 -7.97 -15.95
C GLU A 200 11.14 -8.35 -15.48
N GLN A 201 12.14 -7.90 -16.21
CA GLN A 201 13.55 -8.20 -15.92
C GLN A 201 14.22 -7.13 -15.06
N SER A 202 13.64 -5.92 -15.03
CA SER A 202 14.14 -4.84 -14.18
C SER A 202 13.07 -4.28 -13.27
N LYS A 203 13.50 -3.77 -12.11
CA LYS A 203 12.61 -3.12 -11.13
C LYS A 203 12.00 -1.85 -11.72
N THR A 204 12.78 -1.08 -12.47
CA THR A 204 12.30 0.12 -13.14
C THR A 204 11.18 -0.21 -14.13
N ALA A 205 11.36 -1.23 -14.97
CA ALA A 205 10.30 -1.67 -15.90
C ALA A 205 9.05 -2.18 -15.16
N GLN A 206 9.24 -2.90 -14.04
CA GLN A 206 8.12 -3.35 -13.21
C GLN A 206 7.30 -2.18 -12.65
N LEU A 207 7.97 -1.15 -12.11
CA LEU A 207 7.28 0.04 -11.59
C LEU A 207 6.61 0.84 -12.71
N GLN A 208 7.24 0.93 -13.87
CA GLN A 208 6.65 1.57 -15.05
C GLN A 208 5.39 0.81 -15.53
N PHE A 209 5.46 -0.51 -15.62
CA PHE A 209 4.30 -1.34 -15.95
C PHE A 209 3.12 -1.10 -14.99
N LEU A 210 3.38 -1.02 -13.69
CA LEU A 210 2.35 -0.71 -12.69
C LEU A 210 1.75 0.68 -12.91
N ALA A 211 2.57 1.70 -13.19
CA ALA A 211 2.10 3.05 -13.46
C ALA A 211 1.25 3.11 -14.76
N GLU A 212 1.65 2.40 -15.84
CA GLU A 212 0.89 2.30 -17.09
C GLU A 212 -0.46 1.58 -16.91
N ASN A 213 -0.57 0.73 -15.87
CA ASN A 213 -1.83 0.08 -15.47
C ASN A 213 -2.64 0.90 -14.46
N GLY A 214 -2.28 2.17 -14.21
CA GLY A 214 -3.06 3.11 -13.41
C GLY A 214 -2.80 3.06 -11.90
N PHE A 215 -1.72 2.41 -11.46
CA PHE A 215 -1.31 2.46 -10.06
C PHE A 215 -0.42 3.67 -9.77
N ASP A 216 -0.65 4.32 -8.65
CA ASP A 216 0.38 5.17 -8.07
C ASP A 216 1.49 4.26 -7.53
N VAL A 217 2.71 4.48 -8.03
CA VAL A 217 3.89 3.74 -7.57
C VAL A 217 4.67 4.54 -6.54
N VAL A 218 5.34 3.85 -5.62
CA VAL A 218 6.24 4.51 -4.68
C VAL A 218 7.26 5.36 -5.45
N PRO A 219 7.47 6.64 -5.10
CA PRO A 219 8.49 7.46 -5.75
C PRO A 219 9.88 6.83 -5.63
N TYR A 220 10.60 6.78 -6.73
CA TYR A 220 11.88 6.11 -6.81
C TYR A 220 12.88 6.84 -7.67
N VAL A 221 14.16 6.52 -7.47
CA VAL A 221 15.30 6.97 -8.27
C VAL A 221 16.11 5.76 -8.69
N TYR A 222 16.42 5.67 -9.99
CA TYR A 222 17.37 4.69 -10.53
C TYR A 222 18.80 5.25 -10.49
N THR A 223 19.78 4.41 -10.17
CA THR A 223 21.20 4.73 -10.30
C THR A 223 22.00 3.47 -10.61
N ASP A 224 23.07 3.62 -11.40
CA ASP A 224 24.05 2.55 -11.64
C ASP A 224 25.04 2.38 -10.47
N ALA A 225 24.98 3.22 -9.46
CA ALA A 225 25.70 3.09 -8.19
C ALA A 225 27.23 2.86 -8.31
N HIS A 226 27.85 3.39 -9.38
CA HIS A 226 29.29 3.21 -9.58
C HIS A 226 30.15 4.11 -8.67
N ASP A 227 29.57 5.26 -8.24
CA ASP A 227 30.19 6.21 -7.34
C ASP A 227 29.53 6.21 -5.97
N ALA A 228 30.32 5.94 -4.94
CA ALA A 228 29.85 5.95 -3.56
C ALA A 228 29.37 7.33 -3.10
N ASP A 229 30.02 8.40 -3.55
CA ASP A 229 29.67 9.76 -3.15
C ASP A 229 28.35 10.21 -3.84
N GLU A 230 28.13 9.80 -5.09
CA GLU A 230 26.87 9.99 -5.78
C GLU A 230 25.73 9.28 -5.04
N LEU A 231 25.92 8.02 -4.67
CA LEU A 231 24.91 7.26 -3.94
C LEU A 231 24.58 7.85 -2.56
N ARG A 232 25.62 8.31 -1.83
CA ARG A 232 25.40 9.04 -0.56
C ARG A 232 24.58 10.30 -0.77
N LYS A 233 24.86 11.05 -1.84
CA LYS A 233 24.10 12.25 -2.18
C LYS A 233 22.66 11.92 -2.51
N LEU A 234 22.40 10.90 -3.34
CA LEU A 234 21.04 10.45 -3.67
C LEU A 234 20.26 10.03 -2.42
N ILE A 235 20.89 9.30 -1.49
CA ILE A 235 20.26 8.92 -0.21
C ILE A 235 19.96 10.17 0.64
N ALA A 236 20.85 11.16 0.66
CA ALA A 236 20.66 12.40 1.42
C ALA A 236 19.56 13.31 0.84
N ASP A 237 19.20 13.14 -0.44
CA ASP A 237 18.11 13.86 -1.08
C ASP A 237 16.71 13.32 -0.65
N PHE A 238 16.65 12.15 -0.01
CA PHE A 238 15.44 11.67 0.65
C PHE A 238 15.25 12.40 1.98
N LYS A 239 14.37 13.40 2.00
CA LYS A 239 14.13 14.26 3.16
C LYS A 239 12.75 13.97 3.75
N PRO A 240 12.65 13.14 4.81
CA PRO A 240 11.37 12.72 5.40
C PRO A 240 10.48 13.88 5.81
N ALA A 241 11.06 14.93 6.38
CA ALA A 241 10.32 16.10 6.87
C ALA A 241 9.65 16.93 5.76
N GLU A 242 10.13 16.80 4.52
CA GLU A 242 9.57 17.49 3.36
C GLU A 242 8.57 16.61 2.58
N TYR A 243 8.41 15.33 2.97
CA TYR A 243 7.54 14.39 2.28
C TYR A 243 6.16 14.30 2.93
N GLY A 244 5.12 14.35 2.10
CA GLY A 244 3.72 14.46 2.57
C GLY A 244 3.15 13.20 3.22
N TYR A 245 3.88 12.07 3.22
CA TYR A 245 3.46 10.80 3.78
C TYR A 245 4.44 10.30 4.84
N PRO A 246 3.97 9.44 5.78
CA PRO A 246 4.84 8.83 6.77
C PRO A 246 5.84 7.87 6.10
N VAL A 247 7.11 8.02 6.42
CA VAL A 247 8.22 7.20 5.92
C VAL A 247 9.17 6.84 7.06
N ASP A 248 9.74 5.64 7.03
CA ASP A 248 10.67 5.18 8.06
C ASP A 248 12.07 4.83 7.49
N GLY A 249 12.31 5.12 6.20
CA GLY A 249 13.58 4.83 5.58
C GLY A 249 13.57 4.93 4.06
N VAL A 250 14.64 4.39 3.47
CA VAL A 250 14.83 4.22 2.03
C VAL A 250 15.05 2.74 1.75
N ILE A 251 14.36 2.21 0.75
CA ILE A 251 14.59 0.87 0.21
C ILE A 251 15.58 1.00 -0.95
N MET A 252 16.60 0.16 -0.94
CA MET A 252 17.46 -0.09 -2.08
C MET A 252 17.21 -1.50 -2.58
N GLU A 253 16.92 -1.63 -3.87
CA GLU A 253 16.68 -2.90 -4.53
C GLU A 253 17.51 -2.99 -5.82
N TYR A 254 18.06 -4.16 -6.13
CA TYR A 254 18.73 -4.35 -7.43
C TYR A 254 17.73 -4.14 -8.56
N ASP A 255 18.11 -3.31 -9.54
CA ASP A 255 17.26 -3.11 -10.71
C ASP A 255 17.13 -4.40 -11.53
N ASN A 256 18.19 -5.18 -11.67
CA ASN A 256 18.11 -6.50 -12.33
C ASN A 256 17.39 -7.52 -11.44
N LEU A 257 16.12 -7.76 -11.71
CA LEU A 257 15.28 -8.68 -10.93
C LEU A 257 15.71 -10.14 -11.08
N VAL A 258 16.27 -10.54 -12.22
CA VAL A 258 16.78 -11.90 -12.42
C VAL A 258 17.97 -12.15 -11.49
N TYR A 259 18.92 -11.22 -11.43
CA TYR A 259 20.02 -11.26 -10.49
C TYR A 259 19.51 -11.25 -9.04
N GLY A 260 18.65 -10.30 -8.72
CA GLY A 260 18.07 -10.19 -7.37
C GLY A 260 17.42 -11.48 -6.88
N ARG A 261 16.59 -12.12 -7.73
CA ARG A 261 15.95 -13.42 -7.43
C ARG A 261 16.97 -14.55 -7.24
N SER A 262 18.09 -14.52 -7.98
CA SER A 262 19.15 -15.54 -7.86
C SER A 262 19.86 -15.52 -6.50
N LEU A 263 19.81 -14.41 -5.77
CA LEU A 263 20.37 -14.29 -4.43
C LEU A 263 19.56 -15.03 -3.37
N GLY A 264 18.31 -15.43 -3.71
CA GLY A 264 17.42 -16.14 -2.82
C GLY A 264 16.93 -15.28 -1.65
N ALA A 265 16.55 -15.96 -0.57
CA ALA A 265 16.05 -15.34 0.64
C ALA A 265 16.51 -16.14 1.87
N THR A 266 16.58 -15.47 3.00
CA THR A 266 16.67 -16.12 4.32
C THR A 266 15.27 -16.51 4.79
N GLY A 267 15.15 -17.12 5.97
CA GLY A 267 13.83 -17.39 6.57
C GLY A 267 12.97 -16.12 6.83
N HIS A 268 13.57 -14.93 6.82
CA HIS A 268 12.91 -13.68 7.19
C HIS A 268 13.05 -12.55 6.15
N HIS A 269 14.12 -12.56 5.34
CA HIS A 269 14.46 -11.47 4.45
C HIS A 269 14.74 -11.93 3.02
N GLU A 270 14.34 -11.11 2.04
CA GLU A 270 14.76 -11.24 0.65
C GLU A 270 16.15 -10.59 0.47
N ASN A 271 17.09 -11.33 -0.14
CA ASN A 271 18.47 -10.84 -0.33
C ASN A 271 18.61 -9.85 -1.50
N ARG A 272 17.52 -9.58 -2.24
CA ARG A 272 17.51 -8.65 -3.38
C ARG A 272 17.34 -7.18 -2.98
N LEU A 273 16.96 -6.91 -1.74
CA LEU A 273 16.67 -5.56 -1.27
C LEU A 273 17.14 -5.34 0.17
N MET A 274 17.48 -4.09 0.48
CA MET A 274 17.92 -3.65 1.80
C MET A 274 17.22 -2.34 2.18
N ALA A 275 16.87 -2.17 3.45
CA ALA A 275 16.24 -0.97 3.98
C ALA A 275 17.23 -0.17 4.83
N LEU A 276 17.52 1.04 4.44
CA LEU A 276 18.15 2.04 5.32
C LEU A 276 17.06 2.64 6.19
N LYS A 277 17.13 2.45 7.50
CA LYS A 277 16.27 3.13 8.45
C LYS A 277 16.97 4.32 9.04
N TRP A 278 16.24 5.44 9.13
CA TRP A 278 16.72 6.56 9.93
C TRP A 278 16.75 6.20 11.41
N GLU A 279 17.54 6.91 12.17
CA GLU A 279 17.51 6.78 13.62
C GLU A 279 16.15 7.25 14.13
N ASP A 280 15.53 6.44 14.98
CA ASP A 280 14.30 6.84 15.64
C ASP A 280 14.62 8.04 16.54
N GLU A 281 13.76 9.06 16.56
CA GLU A 281 13.85 10.10 17.57
C GLU A 281 13.62 9.47 18.95
N LEU A 282 14.63 9.56 19.80
CA LEU A 282 14.54 9.07 21.16
C LEU A 282 13.81 10.10 22.03
N TYR A 283 12.66 9.74 22.53
CA TYR A 283 11.95 10.52 23.55
C TYR A 283 12.24 9.91 24.91
N GLU A 284 12.75 10.74 25.84
CA GLU A 284 12.86 10.33 27.25
C GLU A 284 11.46 10.29 27.85
N THR A 285 11.12 9.19 28.52
CA THR A 285 9.88 9.05 29.30
C THR A 285 10.21 8.53 30.69
N GLU A 286 9.49 9.00 31.69
CA GLU A 286 9.61 8.53 33.05
C GLU A 286 8.54 7.46 33.34
N CYS A 287 8.97 6.29 33.77
CA CYS A 287 8.05 5.25 34.20
C CYS A 287 7.46 5.60 35.56
N THR A 288 6.22 6.05 35.63
CA THR A 288 5.54 6.49 36.86
C THR A 288 4.83 5.37 37.62
N GLY A 289 4.77 4.16 37.08
CA GLY A 289 4.19 2.99 37.73
C GLY A 289 4.28 1.73 36.90
N LEU A 290 4.33 0.57 37.55
CA LEU A 290 4.21 -0.76 36.94
C LEU A 290 3.07 -1.48 37.67
N ASP A 291 1.95 -1.70 36.96
CA ASP A 291 0.92 -2.62 37.43
C ASP A 291 1.28 -4.04 36.97
N VAL A 292 1.52 -4.93 37.88
CA VAL A 292 1.73 -6.35 37.63
C VAL A 292 0.39 -7.05 37.79
N ALA A 293 -0.17 -7.51 36.67
CA ALA A 293 -1.39 -8.33 36.65
C ALA A 293 -1.08 -9.81 36.92
#